data_e96bbb950aa014ff536dc6df3a938e1e
#
_entry.id   e96bbb950aa014ff536dc6df3a938e1e
#
_cell.length_a   1.000
_cell.length_b   1.000
_cell.length_c   1.000
_cell.angle_alpha   90.00
_cell.angle_beta   90.00
_cell.angle_gamma   90.00
#
_symmetry.space_group_name_H-M   'P 1'
#
loop_
_entity.id
_entity.type
_entity.pdbx_description
1 polymer ?
#
loop_
_entity_poly.entity_id
_entity_poly.type
_entity_poly.pdbx_seq_one_letter_code
_entity_poly.pdbx_strand_id
1 'polypeptide(L)'
;MAITGKNIQKGTNVAFLPSAYKLQEIVITNYKGEEKDIQNLAVKMSITESIYTQSLLLNLTLKDSTNFVEEFPIIGQEKIQIKIEYKKRNGKEKTLNLKFFISEYPTFGSTKNQAFVQIIRLVGISEQAYISNQKKIARSYSNNTVKEIQKILDRKSVV
;
A
#
# COMPACT_ATOMS: atom_id res chain seq x y z
N MET A 1 -0.58 -6.77 -12.06
CA MET A 1 -1.42 -7.92 -11.68
C MET A 1 -2.65 -7.38 -10.96
N ALA A 2 -3.84 -7.62 -11.51
CA ALA A 2 -5.08 -7.07 -10.93
C ALA A 2 -5.74 -8.13 -10.05
N ILE A 3 -6.00 -7.82 -8.78
CA ILE A 3 -6.69 -8.71 -7.85
C ILE A 3 -8.14 -8.28 -7.82
N THR A 4 -9.01 -9.09 -8.40
CA THR A 4 -10.46 -8.90 -8.32
C THR A 4 -10.96 -9.70 -7.13
N GLY A 5 -11.33 -9.02 -6.04
CA GLY A 5 -11.92 -9.65 -4.87
C GLY A 5 -13.33 -10.15 -5.18
N LYS A 6 -13.50 -11.44 -5.38
CA LYS A 6 -14.81 -12.11 -5.30
C LYS A 6 -14.81 -13.08 -4.13
N ASN A 7 -15.82 -12.93 -3.28
CA ASN A 7 -16.29 -13.81 -2.21
C ASN A 7 -15.58 -15.17 -2.11
N ILE A 8 -14.75 -15.31 -1.09
CA ILE A 8 -14.25 -16.61 -0.67
C ILE A 8 -15.26 -17.15 0.35
N GLN A 9 -16.07 -18.10 -0.05
CA GLN A 9 -16.90 -18.87 0.85
C GLN A 9 -16.02 -19.61 1.86
N LYS A 10 -16.34 -19.49 3.13
CA LYS A 10 -15.80 -20.36 4.19
C LYS A 10 -16.21 -21.80 3.88
N GLY A 11 -15.26 -22.69 3.67
CA GLY A 11 -15.51 -24.12 3.81
C GLY A 11 -15.25 -25.02 2.61
N THR A 12 -14.24 -24.77 1.79
CA THR A 12 -13.71 -25.82 0.90
C THR A 12 -12.20 -25.84 0.99
N ASN A 13 -11.61 -27.03 1.15
CA ASN A 13 -10.18 -27.28 0.99
C ASN A 13 -9.79 -27.00 -0.47
N VAL A 14 -9.72 -25.74 -0.84
CA VAL A 14 -9.18 -25.34 -2.13
C VAL A 14 -7.68 -25.62 -2.05
N ALA A 15 -7.20 -26.53 -2.87
CA ALA A 15 -5.77 -26.74 -3.07
C ALA A 15 -5.16 -25.37 -3.43
N PHE A 16 -4.41 -24.80 -2.51
CA PHE A 16 -3.78 -23.49 -2.72
C PHE A 16 -2.75 -23.62 -3.82
N LEU A 17 -3.05 -23.02 -4.97
CA LEU A 17 -2.04 -22.81 -5.99
C LEU A 17 -0.89 -21.99 -5.40
N PRO A 18 0.36 -22.25 -5.77
CA PRO A 18 1.54 -21.53 -5.22
C PRO A 18 1.48 -20.01 -5.40
N SER A 19 0.60 -19.51 -6.25
CA SER A 19 0.33 -18.08 -6.51
C SER A 19 -0.89 -17.54 -5.78
N ALA A 20 -1.55 -18.32 -4.93
CA ALA A 20 -2.74 -17.84 -4.19
C ALA A 20 -2.30 -16.99 -3.00
N TYR A 21 -2.85 -15.80 -2.91
CA TYR A 21 -2.70 -14.93 -1.75
C TYR A 21 -4.07 -14.49 -1.25
N LYS A 22 -4.12 -14.24 0.04
CA LYS A 22 -5.30 -13.79 0.75
C LYS A 22 -5.03 -12.38 1.26
N LEU A 23 -5.84 -11.44 0.83
CA LEU A 23 -5.86 -10.11 1.40
C LEU A 23 -6.51 -10.22 2.79
N GLN A 24 -5.77 -9.87 3.84
CA GLN A 24 -6.22 -9.95 5.22
C GLN A 24 -6.87 -8.65 5.66
N GLU A 25 -6.23 -7.52 5.30
CA GLU A 25 -6.59 -6.23 5.85
C GLU A 25 -6.09 -5.10 4.96
N ILE A 26 -6.88 -4.04 4.84
CA ILE A 26 -6.45 -2.74 4.29
C ILE A 26 -6.92 -1.66 5.26
N VAL A 27 -5.99 -1.06 5.98
CA VAL A 27 -6.26 0.01 6.94
C VAL A 27 -5.69 1.32 6.41
N ILE A 28 -6.48 2.37 6.48
CA ILE A 28 -6.04 3.74 6.26
C ILE A 28 -5.96 4.47 7.60
N THR A 29 -4.86 5.19 7.81
CA THR A 29 -4.65 6.02 9.00
C THR A 29 -4.56 7.47 8.57
N ASN A 30 -5.39 8.35 9.14
CA ASN A 30 -5.38 9.78 8.81
C ASN A 30 -4.29 10.54 9.58
N TYR A 31 -4.18 11.83 9.31
CA TYR A 31 -3.21 12.72 9.98
C TYR A 31 -3.41 12.87 11.49
N LYS A 32 -4.60 12.55 12.00
CA LYS A 32 -4.91 12.54 13.44
C LYS A 32 -4.54 11.22 14.12
N GLY A 33 -4.15 10.20 13.35
CA GLY A 33 -3.88 8.85 13.84
C GLY A 33 -5.14 7.98 13.98
N GLU A 34 -6.27 8.41 13.45
CA GLU A 34 -7.48 7.58 13.41
C GLU A 34 -7.33 6.53 12.32
N GLU A 35 -7.72 5.30 12.63
CA GLU A 35 -7.63 4.16 11.72
C GLU A 35 -9.01 3.71 11.26
N LYS A 36 -9.13 3.39 9.97
CA LYS A 36 -10.36 2.84 9.40
C LYS A 36 -10.03 1.70 8.44
N ASP A 37 -10.73 0.57 8.58
CA ASP A 37 -10.66 -0.53 7.63
C ASP A 37 -11.44 -0.18 6.37
N ILE A 38 -10.76 -0.21 5.23
CA ILE A 38 -11.31 0.09 3.91
C ILE A 38 -11.31 -1.10 2.97
N GLN A 39 -11.09 -2.30 3.50
CA GLN A 39 -11.05 -3.53 2.69
C GLN A 39 -12.36 -3.75 1.93
N ASN A 40 -13.49 -3.48 2.54
CA ASN A 40 -14.81 -3.65 1.93
C ASN A 40 -15.11 -2.61 0.83
N LEU A 41 -14.44 -1.46 0.86
CA LEU A 41 -14.56 -0.41 -0.15
C LEU A 41 -13.62 -0.65 -1.35
N ALA A 42 -12.59 -1.49 -1.18
CA ALA A 42 -11.57 -1.73 -2.18
C ALA A 42 -12.10 -2.58 -3.35
N VAL A 43 -12.18 -1.97 -4.54
CA VAL A 43 -12.63 -2.63 -5.77
C VAL A 43 -11.45 -3.14 -6.58
N LYS A 44 -10.36 -2.38 -6.61
CA LYS A 44 -9.18 -2.71 -7.38
C LYS A 44 -7.92 -2.26 -6.63
N MET A 45 -6.95 -3.13 -6.56
CA MET A 45 -5.64 -2.83 -6.00
C MET A 45 -4.55 -3.33 -6.96
N SER A 46 -3.52 -2.51 -7.14
CA SER A 46 -2.33 -2.85 -7.89
C SER A 46 -1.11 -2.35 -7.15
N ILE A 47 -0.16 -3.22 -6.92
CA ILE A 47 1.14 -2.89 -6.34
C ILE A 47 2.18 -3.18 -7.42
N THR A 48 2.92 -2.14 -7.81
CA THR A 48 3.92 -2.22 -8.87
C THR A 48 5.31 -2.03 -8.27
N GLU A 49 6.20 -2.95 -8.57
CA GLU A 49 7.62 -2.88 -8.30
C GLU A 49 8.39 -2.75 -9.61
N SER A 50 9.35 -1.85 -9.66
CA SER A 50 10.21 -1.64 -10.83
C SER A 50 11.65 -1.51 -10.39
N ILE A 51 12.57 -2.10 -11.13
CA ILE A 51 14.02 -1.96 -10.91
C ILE A 51 14.51 -0.53 -11.21
N TYR A 52 13.74 0.25 -11.94
CA TYR A 52 14.06 1.64 -12.31
C TYR A 52 13.54 2.67 -11.31
N THR A 53 12.68 2.26 -10.39
CA THR A 53 12.11 3.14 -9.35
C THR A 53 12.51 2.65 -7.97
N GLN A 54 12.84 3.59 -7.09
CA GLN A 54 13.24 3.28 -5.71
C GLN A 54 12.06 2.96 -4.79
N SER A 55 10.85 2.86 -5.34
CA SER A 55 9.63 2.71 -4.54
C SER A 55 8.69 1.67 -5.12
N LEU A 56 7.97 0.98 -4.23
CA LEU A 56 6.74 0.32 -4.60
C LEU A 56 5.66 1.38 -4.81
N LEU A 57 4.91 1.24 -5.90
CA LEU A 57 3.76 2.09 -6.21
C LEU A 57 2.47 1.33 -5.91
N LEU A 58 1.60 1.94 -5.12
CA LEU A 58 0.25 1.46 -4.85
C LEU A 58 -0.75 2.27 -5.69
N ASN A 59 -1.61 1.57 -6.42
CA ASN A 59 -2.83 2.13 -6.99
C ASN A 59 -4.02 1.42 -6.36
N LEU A 60 -4.83 2.12 -5.60
CA LEU A 60 -6.00 1.60 -4.92
C LEU A 60 -7.24 2.35 -5.39
N THR A 61 -8.25 1.60 -5.84
CA THR A 61 -9.54 2.15 -6.23
C THR A 61 -10.59 1.70 -5.22
N LEU A 62 -11.24 2.67 -4.60
CA LEU A 62 -12.32 2.46 -3.66
C LEU A 62 -13.65 2.80 -4.31
N LYS A 63 -14.70 2.09 -3.93
CA LYS A 63 -16.08 2.40 -4.23
C LYS A 63 -16.76 2.81 -2.95
N ASP A 64 -17.00 4.11 -2.81
CA ASP A 64 -17.66 4.68 -1.64
C ASP A 64 -19.15 4.83 -1.90
N SER A 65 -19.95 4.13 -1.11
CA SER A 65 -21.41 4.23 -1.04
C SER A 65 -21.89 4.64 0.36
N THR A 66 -20.95 4.95 1.25
CA THR A 66 -21.19 5.18 2.68
C THR A 66 -20.81 6.59 3.15
N ASN A 67 -20.51 7.50 2.20
CA ASN A 67 -19.95 8.83 2.50
C ASN A 67 -18.66 8.77 3.32
N PHE A 68 -17.83 7.78 3.06
CA PHE A 68 -16.56 7.57 3.73
C PHE A 68 -15.70 8.83 3.75
N VAL A 69 -15.64 9.56 2.62
CA VAL A 69 -14.78 10.75 2.48
C VAL A 69 -15.23 11.91 3.35
N GLU A 70 -16.53 12.03 3.61
CA GLU A 70 -17.07 13.08 4.48
C GLU A 70 -16.74 12.80 5.96
N GLU A 71 -16.82 11.52 6.36
CA GLU A 71 -16.47 11.10 7.72
C GLU A 71 -14.97 11.03 7.96
N PHE A 72 -14.23 10.70 6.92
CA PHE A 72 -12.79 10.46 6.98
C PHE A 72 -12.09 11.23 5.85
N PRO A 73 -11.87 12.54 6.02
CA PRO A 73 -11.29 13.38 4.98
C PRO A 73 -9.86 12.94 4.63
N ILE A 74 -9.61 12.76 3.34
CA ILE A 74 -8.32 12.39 2.79
C ILE A 74 -7.66 13.63 2.22
N ILE A 75 -6.53 14.05 2.80
CA ILE A 75 -5.79 15.27 2.45
C ILE A 75 -4.45 15.02 1.77
N GLY A 76 -4.03 13.74 1.62
CA GLY A 76 -2.79 13.36 0.93
C GLY A 76 -1.59 13.09 1.86
N GLN A 77 -1.84 12.88 3.16
CA GLN A 77 -0.80 12.50 4.13
C GLN A 77 -1.12 11.20 4.86
N GLU A 78 -2.15 10.51 4.41
CA GLU A 78 -2.65 9.29 5.01
C GLU A 78 -1.67 8.14 4.74
N LYS A 79 -1.58 7.26 5.72
CA LYS A 79 -0.85 6.01 5.63
C LYS A 79 -1.83 4.88 5.32
N ILE A 80 -1.50 4.05 4.33
CA ILE A 80 -2.23 2.84 3.99
C ILE A 80 -1.38 1.64 4.38
N GLN A 81 -1.92 0.79 5.25
CA GLN A 81 -1.31 -0.48 5.62
C GLN A 81 -2.09 -1.62 4.96
N ILE A 82 -1.37 -2.51 4.30
CA ILE A 82 -1.92 -3.66 3.58
C ILE A 82 -1.26 -4.92 4.12
N LYS A 83 -2.08 -5.88 4.53
CA LYS A 83 -1.64 -7.18 5.04
C LYS A 83 -2.09 -8.27 4.10
N ILE A 84 -1.12 -8.97 3.52
CA ILE A 84 -1.34 -10.04 2.54
C ILE A 84 -0.71 -11.32 3.09
N GLU A 85 -1.47 -12.40 3.08
CA GLU A 85 -0.99 -13.73 3.40
C GLU A 85 -0.83 -14.55 2.12
N TYR A 86 0.28 -15.24 1.99
CA TYR A 86 0.55 -16.10 0.84
C TYR A 86 1.31 -17.37 1.27
N LYS A 87 1.12 -18.44 0.49
CA LYS A 87 1.86 -19.68 0.67
C LYS A 87 3.12 -19.69 -0.19
N LYS A 88 4.25 -19.97 0.46
CA LYS A 88 5.49 -20.23 -0.27
C LYS A 88 5.41 -21.60 -0.98
N ARG A 89 6.28 -21.82 -1.97
CA ARG A 89 6.41 -23.09 -2.70
C ARG A 89 6.62 -24.30 -1.79
N ASN A 90 7.20 -24.11 -0.61
CA ASN A 90 7.41 -25.16 0.41
C ASN A 90 6.20 -25.38 1.34
N GLY A 91 5.02 -24.81 1.03
CA GLY A 91 3.79 -24.92 1.79
C GLY A 91 3.71 -24.04 3.04
N LYS A 92 4.80 -23.35 3.44
CA LYS A 92 4.78 -22.45 4.59
C LYS A 92 4.04 -21.15 4.26
N GLU A 93 3.18 -20.73 5.16
CA GLU A 93 2.49 -19.44 5.08
C GLU A 93 3.43 -18.31 5.48
N LYS A 94 3.32 -17.20 4.79
CA LYS A 94 4.04 -15.96 5.10
C LYS A 94 3.09 -14.78 4.97
N THR A 95 3.19 -13.87 5.91
CA THR A 95 2.46 -12.59 5.89
C THR A 95 3.38 -11.50 5.37
N LEU A 96 2.88 -10.72 4.45
CA LEU A 96 3.52 -9.53 3.92
C LEU A 96 2.77 -8.30 4.43
N ASN A 97 3.46 -7.45 5.18
CA ASN A 97 2.93 -6.18 5.66
C ASN A 97 3.54 -5.07 4.83
N LEU A 98 2.73 -4.36 4.09
CA LEU A 98 3.14 -3.25 3.24
C LEU A 98 2.56 -1.96 3.78
N LYS A 99 3.38 -0.91 3.81
CA LYS A 99 2.98 0.42 4.25
C LYS A 99 3.26 1.42 3.14
N PHE A 100 2.26 2.22 2.84
CA PHE A 100 2.30 3.24 1.81
C PHE A 100 1.85 4.58 2.39
N PHE A 101 2.42 5.67 1.87
CA PHE A 101 1.89 7.01 2.06
C PHE A 101 1.22 7.46 0.78
N ILE A 102 0.08 8.13 0.90
CA ILE A 102 -0.59 8.73 -0.25
C ILE A 102 0.33 9.82 -0.80
N SER A 103 0.67 9.71 -2.08
CA SER A 103 1.64 10.58 -2.77
C SER A 103 0.98 11.59 -3.70
N GLU A 104 -0.25 11.33 -4.09
CA GLU A 104 -1.03 12.18 -4.99
C GLU A 104 -2.38 12.50 -4.37
N TYR A 105 -2.90 13.67 -4.70
CA TYR A 105 -4.25 14.04 -4.26
C TYR A 105 -5.27 13.03 -4.80
N PRO A 106 -6.23 12.57 -3.99
CA PRO A 106 -7.21 11.59 -4.44
C PRO A 106 -8.02 12.08 -5.63
N THR A 107 -8.18 11.22 -6.62
CA THR A 107 -9.05 11.52 -7.77
C THR A 107 -10.43 10.96 -7.53
N PHE A 108 -11.43 11.80 -7.63
CA PHE A 108 -12.84 11.45 -7.45
C PHE A 108 -13.54 11.29 -8.80
N GLY A 109 -14.32 10.24 -8.93
CA GLY A 109 -15.17 9.99 -10.09
C GLY A 109 -16.57 9.58 -9.65
N SER A 110 -17.59 9.93 -10.43
CA SER A 110 -18.95 9.45 -10.21
C SER A 110 -19.32 8.36 -11.20
N THR A 111 -20.15 7.43 -10.79
CA THR A 111 -20.71 6.40 -11.69
C THR A 111 -21.95 6.97 -12.38
N LYS A 112 -21.99 6.97 -13.70
CA LYS A 112 -23.09 7.56 -14.52
C LYS A 112 -24.51 7.08 -14.17
N ASN A 113 -24.64 5.96 -13.48
CA ASN A 113 -25.94 5.33 -13.19
C ASN A 113 -26.30 5.21 -11.72
N GLN A 114 -25.47 5.74 -10.80
CA GLN A 114 -25.72 5.67 -9.35
C GLN A 114 -25.33 7.00 -8.72
N ALA A 115 -26.29 7.83 -8.43
CA ALA A 115 -26.11 9.21 -7.92
C ALA A 115 -25.39 9.31 -6.57
N PHE A 116 -25.25 8.18 -5.85
CA PHE A 116 -24.68 8.15 -4.49
C PHE A 116 -23.40 7.32 -4.37
N VAL A 117 -22.78 6.92 -5.50
CA VAL A 117 -21.56 6.11 -5.46
C VAL A 117 -20.40 6.91 -6.02
N GLN A 118 -19.42 7.14 -5.18
CA GLN A 118 -18.16 7.78 -5.57
C GLN A 118 -17.07 6.72 -5.82
N ILE A 119 -16.28 6.94 -6.85
CA ILE A 119 -15.06 6.18 -7.10
C ILE A 119 -13.88 7.04 -6.70
N ILE A 120 -13.08 6.53 -5.77
CA ILE A 120 -11.91 7.23 -5.24
C ILE A 120 -10.67 6.45 -5.69
N ARG A 121 -9.74 7.14 -6.33
CA ARG A 121 -8.43 6.57 -6.67
C ARG A 121 -7.38 7.16 -5.75
N LEU A 122 -6.66 6.28 -5.09
CA LEU A 122 -5.54 6.60 -4.22
C LEU A 122 -4.25 6.08 -4.85
N VAL A 123 -3.26 6.95 -4.95
CA VAL A 123 -1.91 6.60 -5.40
C VAL A 123 -0.97 6.77 -4.21
N GLY A 124 -0.21 5.72 -3.91
CA GLY A 124 0.70 5.73 -2.79
C GLY A 124 2.09 5.22 -3.15
N ILE A 125 3.08 5.70 -2.43
CA ILE A 125 4.47 5.21 -2.47
C ILE A 125 4.82 4.51 -1.17
N SER A 126 5.75 3.56 -1.23
CA SER A 126 6.20 2.83 -0.03
C SER A 126 6.73 3.78 1.05
N GLU A 127 6.49 3.43 2.31
CA GLU A 127 6.94 4.22 3.48
C GLU A 127 8.44 4.51 3.43
N GLN A 128 9.25 3.53 3.01
CA GLN A 128 10.70 3.68 2.89
C GLN A 128 11.09 4.74 1.85
N ALA A 129 10.42 4.76 0.71
CA ALA A 129 10.68 5.76 -0.33
C ALA A 129 10.23 7.15 0.13
N TYR A 130 9.07 7.26 0.78
CA TYR A 130 8.58 8.52 1.33
C TYR A 130 9.58 9.13 2.32
N ILE A 131 10.04 8.33 3.31
CA ILE A 131 11.03 8.77 4.29
C ILE A 131 12.37 9.10 3.62
N SER A 132 12.80 8.30 2.62
CA SER A 132 14.04 8.54 1.90
C SER A 132 14.03 9.87 1.13
N ASN A 133 12.90 10.24 0.55
CA ASN A 133 12.76 11.49 -0.20
C ASN A 133 12.81 12.73 0.72
N GLN A 134 12.45 12.58 1.99
CA GLN A 134 12.51 13.67 2.96
C GLN A 134 13.92 13.87 3.54
N LYS A 135 14.78 12.84 3.50
CA LYS A 135 16.14 12.91 4.05
C LYS A 135 17.12 13.41 3.01
N LYS A 136 17.60 14.63 3.17
CA LYS A 136 18.73 15.17 2.41
C LYS A 136 20.03 14.79 3.11
N ILE A 137 20.94 14.14 2.37
CA ILE A 137 22.29 13.83 2.87
C ILE A 137 23.24 14.84 2.23
N ALA A 138 23.68 15.81 3.03
CA ALA A 138 24.74 16.75 2.66
C ALA A 138 26.00 16.37 3.45
N ARG A 139 26.87 15.53 2.88
CA ARG A 139 28.15 15.13 3.46
C ARG A 139 29.23 15.06 2.39
N SER A 140 30.42 15.52 2.74
CA SER A 140 31.64 15.30 2.00
C SER A 140 32.22 13.93 2.41
N TYR A 141 32.57 13.10 1.46
CA TYR A 141 33.16 11.79 1.68
C TYR A 141 34.61 11.82 1.19
N SER A 142 35.55 11.63 2.10
CA SER A 142 36.96 11.47 1.81
C SER A 142 37.35 10.01 2.09
N ASN A 143 37.88 9.33 1.08
CA ASN A 143 38.47 7.99 1.15
C ASN A 143 37.49 6.80 1.37
N ASN A 144 37.59 5.83 0.45
CA ASN A 144 36.97 4.52 0.51
C ASN A 144 35.43 4.49 0.39
N THR A 145 34.97 4.73 -0.82
CA THR A 145 33.56 4.78 -1.23
C THR A 145 32.68 3.63 -0.70
N VAL A 146 33.21 2.42 -0.64
CA VAL A 146 32.45 1.24 -0.21
C VAL A 146 32.09 1.31 1.29
N LYS A 147 33.04 1.70 2.14
CA LYS A 147 32.81 1.82 3.59
C LYS A 147 31.83 2.95 3.91
N GLU A 148 31.87 4.02 3.16
CA GLU A 148 30.95 5.14 3.35
C GLU A 148 29.54 4.80 2.87
N ILE A 149 29.39 4.07 1.77
CA ILE A 149 28.09 3.55 1.29
C ILE A 149 27.49 2.61 2.36
N GLN A 150 28.29 1.69 2.93
CA GLN A 150 27.84 0.82 4.01
C GLN A 150 27.31 1.61 5.20
N LYS A 151 28.04 2.62 5.67
CA LYS A 151 27.62 3.49 6.78
C LYS A 151 26.31 4.25 6.48
N ILE A 152 26.07 4.64 5.22
CA ILE A 152 24.83 5.30 4.82
C ILE A 152 23.67 4.30 4.86
N LEU A 153 23.89 3.10 4.35
CA LEU A 153 22.88 2.03 4.33
C LEU A 153 22.55 1.57 5.75
N ASP A 154 23.54 1.35 6.60
CA ASP A 154 23.35 0.95 8.01
C ASP A 154 22.54 1.99 8.80
N ARG A 155 22.74 3.28 8.53
CA ARG A 155 21.96 4.36 9.19
C ARG A 155 20.52 4.47 8.68
N LYS A 156 20.24 4.02 7.46
CA LYS A 156 18.86 3.99 6.93
C LYS A 156 18.07 2.79 7.45
N SER A 157 18.74 1.73 7.89
CA SER A 157 18.10 0.53 8.43
C SER A 157 17.74 0.64 9.93
N VAL A 158 18.18 1.69 10.61
CA VAL A 158 17.87 1.95 12.03
C VAL A 158 16.83 3.07 12.11
N VAL A 159 15.57 2.73 11.84
CA VAL A 159 14.38 3.51 12.20
C VAL A 159 13.29 2.52 12.61
#